data_2ae4d5ca07e16e4415d51b8077b0b40b
#
_entry.id   2ae4d5ca07e16e4415d51b8077b0b40b
#
_cell.length_a   1.000
_cell.length_b   1.000
_cell.length_c   1.000
_cell.angle_alpha   90.00
_cell.angle_beta   90.00
_cell.angle_gamma   90.00
#
_symmetry.space_group_name_H-M   'P 1'
#
loop_
_entity.id
_entity.type
_entity.pdbx_description
1 polymer ?
#
loop_
_entity_poly.entity_id
_entity_poly.type
_entity_poly.pdbx_seq_one_letter_code
_entity_poly.pdbx_strand_id
1 'polypeptide(L)'
;MLLGACFIMALIFGVGSVQAEAVLPNNFQTTHPLLLDFNIIDAKFNQNGLKILEFGGGHRSGFTGHDNLYWHGYTWHRFWECAAQFGLPMWYIRQPRDEQRKAFIATDTFLKHAGRFAENEHDLLAQISVQHQPVADGSFPDYKGIILINKTNKEYFPMYTFLKSKLPQATFVCETANHFVFDKYRTDVLFREPGLKQYRPKCMVCYKRYRKSLAKKIIGRMKCDMFVIKPLNAQYGKGIIFVTKEDLDSTLKTILVDKQTPQRILLSEALEWWSHDPNGRFIVEEYVPSTPVEVEGKLFDATLRVIFAMHLQDGQPHVTVFGAFWKLPTHAINDDVSLNQIHQSYQYDRAVMSAPLDDESLVRLQVLLQDALPKVYAKMINETNDQRVQGANVSLPGTGLHGSVVASI
;
A
#
# COMPACT_ATOMS: atom_id res chain seq x y z
N MET A 1 -50.09 -20.15 21.60
CA MET A 1 -49.68 -19.15 22.58
C MET A 1 -48.63 -19.73 23.48
N LEU A 2 -47.37 -19.38 23.21
CA LEU A 2 -46.26 -19.44 24.19
C LEU A 2 -45.07 -18.77 23.49
N LEU A 3 -44.80 -17.55 23.88
CA LEU A 3 -43.63 -16.76 23.50
C LEU A 3 -42.42 -17.31 24.28
N GLY A 4 -41.42 -17.78 23.58
CA GLY A 4 -40.13 -18.16 24.14
C GLY A 4 -39.13 -17.03 23.87
N ALA A 5 -38.79 -16.26 24.91
CA ALA A 5 -37.76 -15.22 24.88
C ALA A 5 -36.38 -15.90 24.84
N CYS A 6 -35.61 -15.72 23.75
CA CYS A 6 -34.21 -16.01 23.72
C CYS A 6 -33.45 -14.87 24.37
N PHE A 7 -32.95 -15.10 25.59
CA PHE A 7 -31.93 -14.29 26.24
C PHE A 7 -30.56 -14.57 25.58
N ILE A 8 -30.04 -13.64 24.80
CA ILE A 8 -28.64 -13.66 24.35
C ILE A 8 -27.83 -13.08 25.51
N MET A 9 -27.13 -13.95 26.23
CA MET A 9 -26.07 -13.55 27.17
C MET A 9 -24.88 -13.04 26.36
N ALA A 10 -24.69 -11.73 26.31
CA ALA A 10 -23.43 -11.13 25.87
C ALA A 10 -22.37 -11.34 26.96
N LEU A 11 -21.53 -12.34 26.79
CA LEU A 11 -20.31 -12.49 27.56
C LEU A 11 -19.35 -11.37 27.14
N ILE A 12 -19.26 -10.34 27.96
CA ILE A 12 -18.25 -9.30 27.89
C ILE A 12 -16.93 -9.94 28.34
N PHE A 13 -16.19 -10.51 27.43
CA PHE A 13 -14.77 -10.73 27.65
C PHE A 13 -14.06 -9.38 27.48
N GLY A 14 -13.68 -8.80 28.60
CA GLY A 14 -12.75 -7.68 28.63
C GLY A 14 -11.40 -8.15 28.08
N VAL A 15 -11.21 -8.07 26.77
CA VAL A 15 -9.91 -8.17 26.16
C VAL A 15 -9.17 -6.87 26.51
N GLY A 16 -8.40 -6.94 27.57
CA GLY A 16 -7.41 -5.90 27.88
C GLY A 16 -6.45 -5.82 26.70
N SER A 17 -6.70 -4.88 25.78
CA SER A 17 -5.71 -4.53 24.79
C SER A 17 -4.45 -4.10 25.53
N VAL A 18 -3.38 -4.88 25.41
CA VAL A 18 -2.04 -4.41 25.75
C VAL A 18 -1.70 -3.36 24.70
N GLN A 19 -2.24 -2.15 24.91
CA GLN A 19 -1.80 -0.95 24.23
C GLN A 19 -0.41 -0.64 24.77
N ALA A 20 0.63 -1.01 24.03
CA ALA A 20 1.90 -0.32 24.15
C ALA A 20 1.63 1.11 23.64
N GLU A 21 1.17 2.00 24.52
CA GLU A 21 1.18 3.43 24.28
C GLU A 21 2.65 3.83 24.11
N ALA A 22 3.08 3.96 22.86
CA ALA A 22 4.28 4.68 22.55
C ALA A 22 4.00 6.17 22.88
N VAL A 23 4.25 6.54 24.13
CA VAL A 23 4.25 7.95 24.57
C VAL A 23 5.41 8.61 23.84
N LEU A 24 5.12 9.32 22.77
CA LEU A 24 6.10 10.20 22.13
C LEU A 24 6.45 11.35 23.10
N PRO A 25 7.72 11.69 23.26
CA PRO A 25 8.11 12.79 24.15
C PRO A 25 7.56 14.12 23.64
N ASN A 26 7.00 14.92 24.54
CA ASN A 26 6.26 16.16 24.31
C ASN A 26 7.07 17.36 23.76
N ASN A 27 8.31 17.17 23.26
CA ASN A 27 9.14 18.26 22.75
C ASN A 27 9.79 17.90 21.42
N PHE A 28 9.01 17.92 20.33
CA PHE A 28 9.54 17.83 18.98
C PHE A 28 9.98 19.22 18.47
N GLN A 29 11.18 19.66 18.82
CA GLN A 29 11.89 20.69 18.07
C GLN A 29 12.80 19.99 17.06
N THR A 30 12.28 19.59 15.91
CA THR A 30 13.13 19.05 14.84
C THR A 30 13.67 20.20 13.97
N THR A 31 14.95 20.20 13.75
CA THR A 31 15.64 21.09 12.78
C THR A 31 15.34 20.71 11.33
N HIS A 32 14.74 19.55 11.12
CA HIS A 32 14.35 19.01 9.81
C HIS A 32 12.83 18.96 9.66
N PRO A 33 12.29 19.11 8.42
CA PRO A 33 10.88 18.91 8.18
C PRO A 33 10.45 17.50 8.65
N LEU A 34 9.32 17.41 9.33
CA LEU A 34 8.73 16.13 9.69
C LEU A 34 8.46 15.34 8.41
N LEU A 35 8.89 14.09 8.38
CA LEU A 35 8.49 13.15 7.34
C LEU A 35 7.41 12.23 7.94
N LEU A 36 6.27 12.12 7.28
CA LEU A 36 5.15 11.30 7.74
C LEU A 36 4.54 10.56 6.56
N ASP A 37 4.65 9.25 6.57
CA ASP A 37 4.01 8.38 5.59
C ASP A 37 2.93 7.53 6.27
N PHE A 38 1.79 7.35 5.59
CA PHE A 38 0.70 6.51 6.01
C PHE A 38 0.40 5.50 4.93
N ASN A 39 0.76 4.24 5.17
CA ASN A 39 0.85 3.23 4.15
C ASN A 39 0.34 1.86 4.59
N ILE A 40 0.24 0.98 3.62
CA ILE A 40 0.01 -0.45 3.82
C ILE A 40 1.14 -1.25 3.17
N ILE A 41 1.37 -2.44 3.70
CA ILE A 41 2.07 -3.50 2.99
C ILE A 41 1.15 -4.71 2.83
N ASP A 42 1.25 -5.37 1.68
CA ASP A 42 0.77 -6.73 1.50
C ASP A 42 1.92 -7.70 1.66
N ALA A 43 1.73 -8.75 2.43
CA ALA A 43 2.77 -9.69 2.79
C ALA A 43 2.25 -11.13 2.88
N LYS A 44 3.16 -12.09 2.78
CA LYS A 44 2.95 -13.47 3.24
C LYS A 44 3.65 -13.61 4.59
N PHE A 45 2.94 -14.23 5.54
CA PHE A 45 3.41 -14.40 6.90
C PHE A 45 3.14 -15.83 7.37
N ASN A 46 4.19 -16.49 7.85
CA ASN A 46 4.14 -17.87 8.33
C ASN A 46 5.22 -18.10 9.40
N GLN A 47 5.39 -19.34 9.83
CA GLN A 47 6.41 -19.74 10.80
C GLN A 47 7.85 -19.39 10.40
N ASN A 48 8.14 -19.28 9.09
CA ASN A 48 9.44 -18.91 8.56
C ASN A 48 9.67 -17.40 8.49
N GLY A 49 8.68 -16.59 8.89
CA GLY A 49 8.78 -15.14 8.96
C GLY A 49 7.87 -14.39 7.99
N LEU A 50 8.28 -13.17 7.65
CA LEU A 50 7.53 -12.21 6.84
C LEU A 50 8.16 -12.08 5.45
N LYS A 51 7.30 -12.04 4.41
CA LYS A 51 7.71 -11.71 3.03
C LYS A 51 6.82 -10.59 2.50
N ILE A 52 7.37 -9.40 2.39
CA ILE A 52 6.68 -8.21 1.86
C ILE A 52 6.54 -8.35 0.35
N LEU A 53 5.30 -8.33 -0.14
CA LEU A 53 4.97 -8.48 -1.56
C LEU A 53 4.92 -7.15 -2.28
N GLU A 54 4.30 -6.14 -1.65
CA GLU A 54 4.17 -4.80 -2.21
C GLU A 54 3.91 -3.75 -1.14
N PHE A 55 4.25 -2.50 -1.44
CA PHE A 55 3.79 -1.33 -0.72
C PHE A 55 2.55 -0.77 -1.40
N GLY A 56 1.55 -0.39 -0.60
CA GLY A 56 0.35 0.29 -1.06
C GLY A 56 0.19 1.63 -0.35
N GLY A 57 -0.38 2.61 -1.05
CA GLY A 57 -0.73 3.88 -0.43
C GLY A 57 -1.92 3.77 0.51
N GLY A 58 -2.00 4.68 1.47
CA GLY A 58 -3.11 4.81 2.42
C GLY A 58 -4.40 5.27 1.76
N HIS A 59 -5.01 4.43 0.93
CA HIS A 59 -6.26 4.72 0.23
C HIS A 59 -7.42 3.90 0.79
N ARG A 60 -8.64 4.39 0.56
CA ARG A 60 -9.89 3.78 1.03
C ARG A 60 -9.94 2.25 0.86
N SER A 61 -9.65 1.76 -0.33
CA SER A 61 -9.65 0.31 -0.61
C SER A 61 -8.58 -0.47 0.18
N GLY A 62 -7.54 0.20 0.66
CA GLY A 62 -6.48 -0.39 1.48
C GLY A 62 -6.95 -0.74 2.89
N PHE A 63 -7.91 0.00 3.44
CA PHE A 63 -8.32 -0.07 4.84
C PHE A 63 -9.65 -0.79 5.07
N THR A 64 -10.47 -0.97 4.03
CA THR A 64 -11.83 -1.52 4.16
C THR A 64 -11.86 -2.83 4.95
N GLY A 65 -10.94 -3.75 4.69
CA GLY A 65 -10.89 -5.02 5.42
C GLY A 65 -10.60 -4.88 6.91
N HIS A 66 -9.77 -3.89 7.29
CA HIS A 66 -9.49 -3.58 8.70
C HIS A 66 -10.69 -2.90 9.36
N ASP A 67 -11.26 -1.90 8.69
CA ASP A 67 -12.43 -1.19 9.18
C ASP A 67 -13.65 -2.13 9.36
N ASN A 68 -13.78 -3.17 8.53
CA ASN A 68 -14.83 -4.20 8.68
C ASN A 68 -14.68 -5.03 9.95
N LEU A 69 -13.48 -5.19 10.50
CA LEU A 69 -13.24 -5.92 11.75
C LEU A 69 -13.52 -5.07 13.00
N TYR A 70 -13.55 -3.75 12.88
CA TYR A 70 -13.77 -2.83 13.99
C TYR A 70 -14.99 -1.94 13.73
N TRP A 71 -14.78 -0.78 13.10
CA TRP A 71 -15.85 0.13 12.70
C TRP A 71 -15.38 1.01 11.54
N HIS A 72 -16.32 1.55 10.79
CA HIS A 72 -16.06 2.32 9.58
C HIS A 72 -15.29 3.61 9.86
N GLY A 73 -14.07 3.72 9.33
CA GLY A 73 -13.16 4.83 9.58
C GLY A 73 -12.17 4.63 10.74
N TYR A 74 -12.17 3.44 11.37
CA TYR A 74 -11.26 3.12 12.49
C TYR A 74 -9.79 3.36 12.13
N THR A 75 -9.37 2.97 10.96
CA THR A 75 -7.98 3.14 10.51
C THR A 75 -7.58 4.60 10.39
N TRP A 76 -8.45 5.44 9.85
CA TRP A 76 -8.22 6.88 9.78
C TRP A 76 -8.25 7.55 11.14
N HIS A 77 -9.14 7.11 12.03
CA HIS A 77 -9.15 7.56 13.43
C HIS A 77 -7.77 7.37 14.07
N ARG A 78 -7.18 6.17 13.98
CA ARG A 78 -5.85 5.86 14.51
C ARG A 78 -4.75 6.73 13.88
N PHE A 79 -4.84 6.99 12.59
CA PHE A 79 -3.89 7.86 11.91
C PHE A 79 -3.97 9.31 12.40
N TRP A 80 -5.19 9.87 12.54
CA TRP A 80 -5.35 11.25 13.02
C TRP A 80 -4.87 11.41 14.46
N GLU A 81 -5.13 10.45 15.32
CA GLU A 81 -4.60 10.42 16.68
C GLU A 81 -3.06 10.41 16.71
N CYS A 82 -2.44 9.64 15.83
CA CYS A 82 -0.99 9.63 15.66
C CYS A 82 -0.48 10.98 15.12
N ALA A 83 -1.07 11.50 14.06
CA ALA A 83 -0.65 12.75 13.45
C ALA A 83 -0.80 13.96 14.39
N ALA A 84 -1.83 13.97 15.24
CA ALA A 84 -2.06 15.04 16.22
C ALA A 84 -0.96 15.14 17.29
N GLN A 85 -0.24 14.06 17.56
CA GLN A 85 0.86 14.05 18.55
C GLN A 85 2.04 14.96 18.13
N PHE A 86 2.15 15.30 16.86
CA PHE A 86 3.18 16.23 16.39
C PHE A 86 2.88 17.69 16.68
N GLY A 87 1.65 18.03 17.14
CA GLY A 87 1.25 19.38 17.49
C GLY A 87 1.24 20.37 16.33
N LEU A 88 1.20 19.89 15.09
CA LEU A 88 1.19 20.71 13.89
C LEU A 88 -0.23 20.85 13.31
N PRO A 89 -0.55 22.00 12.66
CA PRO A 89 -1.80 22.14 11.92
C PRO A 89 -1.96 21.04 10.88
N MET A 90 -3.14 20.41 10.84
CA MET A 90 -3.45 19.33 9.91
C MET A 90 -4.41 19.79 8.83
N TRP A 91 -4.11 19.46 7.58
CA TRP A 91 -4.90 19.78 6.42
C TRP A 91 -5.23 18.54 5.60
N TYR A 92 -6.47 18.48 5.15
CA TYR A 92 -6.92 17.48 4.20
C TYR A 92 -7.44 18.20 2.94
N ILE A 93 -6.74 18.03 1.83
CA ILE A 93 -7.15 18.63 0.55
C ILE A 93 -8.18 17.73 -0.11
N ARG A 94 -9.34 18.31 -0.38
CA ARG A 94 -10.57 17.73 -0.86
C ARG A 94 -11.55 17.39 0.26
N GLN A 95 -12.50 18.28 0.46
CA GLN A 95 -13.57 18.07 1.41
C GLN A 95 -14.43 16.84 1.05
N PRO A 96 -14.72 15.95 2.01
CA PRO A 96 -15.66 14.86 1.77
C PRO A 96 -17.06 15.40 1.51
N ARG A 97 -17.67 14.97 0.40
CA ARG A 97 -18.96 15.50 -0.08
C ARG A 97 -20.18 14.81 0.52
N ASP A 98 -20.01 13.59 1.00
CA ASP A 98 -21.08 12.74 1.51
C ASP A 98 -20.76 12.18 2.90
N GLU A 99 -21.79 11.82 3.66
CA GLU A 99 -21.66 11.32 5.03
C GLU A 99 -20.86 10.01 5.10
N GLN A 100 -20.96 9.16 4.07
CA GLN A 100 -20.19 7.93 4.05
C GLN A 100 -18.67 8.20 3.96
N ARG A 101 -18.26 9.21 3.18
CA ARG A 101 -16.85 9.60 3.11
C ARG A 101 -16.38 10.29 4.36
N LYS A 102 -17.24 11.10 5.00
CA LYS A 102 -16.96 11.73 6.29
C LYS A 102 -16.69 10.67 7.36
N ALA A 103 -17.56 9.67 7.47
CA ALA A 103 -17.39 8.56 8.40
C ALA A 103 -16.12 7.76 8.08
N PHE A 104 -15.85 7.48 6.80
CA PHE A 104 -14.70 6.71 6.38
C PHE A 104 -13.36 7.34 6.76
N ILE A 105 -13.21 8.66 6.64
CA ILE A 105 -11.96 9.36 7.03
C ILE A 105 -11.96 9.78 8.49
N ALA A 106 -12.91 9.32 9.29
CA ALA A 106 -13.09 9.70 10.71
C ALA A 106 -13.06 11.23 10.91
N THR A 107 -13.92 11.93 10.16
CA THR A 107 -13.97 13.42 10.15
C THR A 107 -14.08 14.01 11.54
N ASP A 108 -14.87 13.42 12.44
CA ASP A 108 -15.03 13.92 13.81
C ASP A 108 -13.71 13.89 14.57
N THR A 109 -12.92 12.84 14.43
CA THR A 109 -11.58 12.76 15.03
C THR A 109 -10.65 13.80 14.43
N PHE A 110 -10.67 13.96 13.10
CA PHE A 110 -9.87 14.97 12.41
C PHE A 110 -10.17 16.38 12.89
N LEU A 111 -11.45 16.74 12.98
CA LEU A 111 -11.89 18.06 13.47
C LEU A 111 -11.62 18.26 14.96
N LYS A 112 -11.78 17.21 15.80
CA LYS A 112 -11.42 17.24 17.22
C LYS A 112 -9.96 17.66 17.45
N HIS A 113 -9.07 17.24 16.55
CA HIS A 113 -7.66 17.62 16.57
C HIS A 113 -7.34 18.88 15.75
N ALA A 114 -8.33 19.76 15.58
CA ALA A 114 -8.20 21.02 14.84
C ALA A 114 -7.79 20.85 13.37
N GLY A 115 -8.09 19.70 12.77
CA GLY A 115 -7.88 19.47 11.35
C GLY A 115 -8.77 20.35 10.49
N ARG A 116 -8.29 20.78 9.35
CA ARG A 116 -8.99 21.70 8.43
C ARG A 116 -9.06 21.11 7.04
N PHE A 117 -10.16 21.39 6.35
CA PHE A 117 -10.34 21.01 4.95
C PHE A 117 -9.98 22.17 4.03
N ALA A 118 -9.36 21.83 2.90
CA ALA A 118 -9.21 22.73 1.77
C ALA A 118 -9.77 22.06 0.51
N GLU A 119 -10.43 22.82 -0.35
CA GLU A 119 -10.99 22.25 -1.60
C GLU A 119 -9.89 21.93 -2.63
N ASN A 120 -8.88 22.77 -2.67
CA ASN A 120 -7.74 22.67 -3.58
C ASN A 120 -6.52 23.41 -2.99
N GLU A 121 -5.43 23.43 -3.76
CA GLU A 121 -4.17 24.06 -3.38
C GLU A 121 -4.27 25.58 -3.16
N HIS A 122 -5.09 26.27 -3.93
CA HIS A 122 -5.26 27.72 -3.82
C HIS A 122 -6.07 28.08 -2.60
N ASP A 123 -7.12 27.32 -2.29
CA ASP A 123 -7.92 27.48 -1.07
C ASP A 123 -7.05 27.21 0.16
N LEU A 124 -6.21 26.17 0.15
CA LEU A 124 -5.24 25.91 1.23
C LEU A 124 -4.34 27.12 1.49
N LEU A 125 -3.72 27.68 0.45
CA LEU A 125 -2.82 28.83 0.58
C LEU A 125 -3.58 30.08 1.05
N ALA A 126 -4.80 30.30 0.57
CA ALA A 126 -5.66 31.40 1.02
C ALA A 126 -5.99 31.27 2.52
N GLN A 127 -6.34 30.09 3.00
CA GLN A 127 -6.61 29.87 4.41
C GLN A 127 -5.36 30.02 5.29
N ILE A 128 -4.17 29.58 4.81
CA ILE A 128 -2.90 29.79 5.52
C ILE A 128 -2.59 31.28 5.60
N SER A 129 -2.84 32.06 4.53
CA SER A 129 -2.54 33.50 4.48
C SER A 129 -3.30 34.34 5.50
N VAL A 130 -4.38 33.84 6.07
CA VAL A 130 -5.13 34.52 7.16
C VAL A 130 -4.28 34.70 8.42
N GLN A 131 -3.37 33.76 8.69
CA GLN A 131 -2.56 33.75 9.91
C GLN A 131 -1.05 33.94 9.64
N HIS A 132 -0.60 33.76 8.40
CA HIS A 132 0.79 33.81 7.99
C HIS A 132 0.95 34.75 6.80
N GLN A 133 1.94 35.65 6.84
CA GLN A 133 2.23 36.54 5.72
C GLN A 133 3.10 35.81 4.67
N PRO A 134 2.69 35.79 3.41
CA PRO A 134 3.55 35.26 2.35
C PRO A 134 4.72 36.21 2.07
N VAL A 135 5.84 35.68 1.61
CA VAL A 135 6.92 36.49 1.06
C VAL A 135 6.62 36.93 -0.38
N ALA A 136 7.49 37.73 -1.00
CA ALA A 136 7.24 38.37 -2.29
C ALA A 136 6.83 37.44 -3.45
N ASP A 137 7.28 36.19 -3.43
CA ASP A 137 6.91 35.18 -4.45
C ASP A 137 5.61 34.40 -4.09
N GLY A 138 4.92 34.81 -3.02
CA GLY A 138 3.71 34.17 -2.52
C GLY A 138 3.95 32.84 -1.80
N SER A 139 5.19 32.56 -1.37
CA SER A 139 5.50 31.39 -0.55
C SER A 139 5.46 31.69 0.95
N PHE A 140 5.40 30.62 1.77
CA PHE A 140 5.38 30.65 3.22
C PHE A 140 6.54 29.79 3.75
N PRO A 141 7.79 30.30 3.70
CA PRO A 141 9.00 29.51 3.92
C PRO A 141 9.06 28.87 5.32
N ASP A 142 8.47 29.52 6.33
CA ASP A 142 8.51 29.05 7.71
C ASP A 142 7.25 28.30 8.16
N TYR A 143 6.28 28.11 7.24
CA TYR A 143 5.04 27.42 7.57
C TYR A 143 5.29 25.93 7.78
N LYS A 144 4.86 25.44 8.95
CA LYS A 144 4.91 24.01 9.31
C LYS A 144 3.49 23.49 9.48
N GLY A 145 3.16 22.42 8.81
CA GLY A 145 1.86 21.76 8.90
C GLY A 145 1.91 20.38 8.24
N ILE A 146 0.95 19.54 8.58
CA ILE A 146 0.76 18.21 7.98
C ILE A 146 -0.32 18.32 6.91
N ILE A 147 0.01 18.00 5.67
CA ILE A 147 -0.87 18.14 4.51
C ILE A 147 -1.11 16.78 3.87
N LEU A 148 -2.35 16.33 3.85
CA LEU A 148 -2.76 15.14 3.14
C LEU A 148 -3.48 15.52 1.85
N ILE A 149 -2.94 15.07 0.71
CA ILE A 149 -3.49 15.28 -0.62
C ILE A 149 -4.24 14.02 -1.04
N ASN A 150 -5.58 14.05 -1.02
CA ASN A 150 -6.41 12.92 -1.46
C ASN A 150 -6.73 13.02 -2.96
N LYS A 151 -5.76 12.72 -3.79
CA LYS A 151 -5.86 12.79 -5.26
C LYS A 151 -5.27 11.55 -5.93
N THR A 152 -5.67 11.31 -7.18
CA THR A 152 -5.01 10.30 -8.01
C THR A 152 -3.57 10.70 -8.31
N ASN A 153 -2.72 9.76 -8.67
CA ASN A 153 -1.30 10.07 -8.94
C ASN A 153 -1.10 11.15 -10.01
N LYS A 154 -1.94 11.17 -11.04
CA LYS A 154 -1.86 12.20 -12.09
C LYS A 154 -2.09 13.61 -11.55
N GLU A 155 -2.96 13.73 -10.55
CA GLU A 155 -3.29 15.00 -9.91
C GLU A 155 -2.39 15.30 -8.71
N TYR A 156 -1.90 14.26 -8.02
CA TYR A 156 -1.07 14.38 -6.83
C TYR A 156 0.25 15.09 -7.10
N PHE A 157 1.04 14.61 -8.06
CA PHE A 157 2.39 15.13 -8.27
C PHE A 157 2.43 16.60 -8.72
N PRO A 158 1.59 17.09 -9.66
CA PRO A 158 1.54 18.50 -9.98
C PRO A 158 1.16 19.38 -8.77
N MET A 159 0.13 18.99 -8.01
CA MET A 159 -0.30 19.70 -6.81
C MET A 159 0.77 19.67 -5.71
N TYR A 160 1.37 18.51 -5.45
CA TYR A 160 2.47 18.36 -4.51
C TYR A 160 3.64 19.27 -4.88
N THR A 161 4.09 19.26 -6.14
CA THR A 161 5.22 20.09 -6.60
C THR A 161 4.93 21.56 -6.41
N PHE A 162 3.73 22.01 -6.77
CA PHE A 162 3.28 23.38 -6.57
C PHE A 162 3.27 23.75 -5.09
N LEU A 163 2.59 22.95 -4.26
CA LEU A 163 2.50 23.23 -2.82
C LEU A 163 3.87 23.16 -2.12
N LYS A 164 4.73 22.21 -2.51
CA LYS A 164 6.09 22.12 -1.93
C LYS A 164 6.94 23.33 -2.23
N SER A 165 6.75 23.97 -3.40
CA SER A 165 7.43 25.23 -3.73
C SER A 165 6.91 26.40 -2.88
N LYS A 166 5.64 26.37 -2.45
CA LYS A 166 5.03 27.43 -1.65
C LYS A 166 5.17 27.20 -0.14
N LEU A 167 5.24 25.93 0.28
CA LEU A 167 5.28 25.48 1.67
C LEU A 167 6.46 24.51 1.89
N PRO A 168 7.72 24.96 1.77
CA PRO A 168 8.89 24.07 1.76
C PRO A 168 9.07 23.32 3.08
N GLN A 169 8.64 23.88 4.21
CA GLN A 169 8.73 23.25 5.53
C GLN A 169 7.50 22.40 5.92
N ALA A 170 6.46 22.40 5.09
CA ALA A 170 5.29 21.55 5.35
C ALA A 170 5.62 20.07 5.06
N THR A 171 4.98 19.21 5.84
CA THR A 171 5.01 17.75 5.71
C THR A 171 3.86 17.30 4.82
N PHE A 172 4.18 16.67 3.70
CA PHE A 172 3.18 16.05 2.84
C PHE A 172 3.10 14.56 3.15
N VAL A 173 1.92 14.09 3.56
CA VAL A 173 1.72 12.67 3.90
C VAL A 173 1.96 11.79 2.68
N CYS A 174 2.72 10.72 2.85
CA CYS A 174 3.14 9.77 1.81
C CYS A 174 4.10 10.35 0.75
N GLU A 175 4.80 11.43 1.05
CA GLU A 175 5.77 12.04 0.13
C GLU A 175 6.82 11.03 -0.35
N THR A 176 7.40 10.26 0.55
CA THR A 176 8.45 9.28 0.23
C THR A 176 7.87 8.03 -0.42
N ALA A 177 6.84 7.45 0.17
CA ALA A 177 6.30 6.17 -0.28
C ALA A 177 5.65 6.24 -1.67
N ASN A 178 5.04 7.38 -2.04
CA ASN A 178 4.38 7.54 -3.34
C ASN A 178 5.32 7.31 -4.55
N HIS A 179 6.64 7.44 -4.37
CA HIS A 179 7.62 7.12 -5.41
C HIS A 179 7.79 5.61 -5.65
N PHE A 180 7.38 4.75 -4.71
CA PHE A 180 7.61 3.30 -4.73
C PHE A 180 6.32 2.48 -4.84
N VAL A 181 5.20 2.98 -4.33
CA VAL A 181 3.91 2.29 -4.22
C VAL A 181 3.40 1.74 -5.56
N PHE A 182 3.71 2.40 -6.68
CA PHE A 182 3.18 2.04 -7.98
C PHE A 182 4.18 1.33 -8.90
N ASP A 183 5.38 1.07 -8.42
CA ASP A 183 6.45 0.44 -9.21
C ASP A 183 7.02 -0.78 -8.46
N LYS A 184 6.57 -1.97 -8.88
CA LYS A 184 7.06 -3.24 -8.31
C LYS A 184 8.56 -3.46 -8.54
N TYR A 185 9.13 -2.87 -9.61
CA TYR A 185 10.56 -2.96 -9.86
C TYR A 185 11.35 -2.11 -8.84
N ARG A 186 10.92 -0.88 -8.58
CA ARG A 186 11.54 -0.05 -7.54
C ARG A 186 11.44 -0.71 -6.17
N THR A 187 10.26 -1.24 -5.83
CA THR A 187 10.08 -2.03 -4.61
C THR A 187 11.07 -3.20 -4.53
N ASP A 188 11.25 -3.97 -5.61
CA ASP A 188 12.22 -5.07 -5.63
C ASP A 188 13.66 -4.58 -5.40
N VAL A 189 14.03 -3.45 -5.98
CA VAL A 189 15.38 -2.87 -5.82
C VAL A 189 15.68 -2.55 -4.35
N LEU A 190 14.71 -2.03 -3.58
CA LEU A 190 14.88 -1.73 -2.15
C LEU A 190 15.31 -2.97 -1.36
N PHE A 191 14.74 -4.14 -1.68
CA PHE A 191 15.01 -5.39 -0.97
C PHE A 191 16.28 -6.14 -1.45
N ARG A 192 17.05 -5.60 -2.40
CA ARG A 192 18.31 -6.21 -2.83
C ARG A 192 19.45 -6.00 -1.85
N GLU A 193 19.30 -5.07 -0.91
CA GLU A 193 20.27 -4.78 0.13
C GLU A 193 20.51 -6.00 1.05
N PRO A 194 21.75 -6.21 1.51
CA PRO A 194 22.03 -7.17 2.58
C PRO A 194 21.14 -6.87 3.81
N GLY A 195 20.55 -7.92 4.40
CA GLY A 195 19.65 -7.77 5.54
C GLY A 195 18.19 -7.45 5.20
N LEU A 196 17.86 -6.99 3.97
CA LEU A 196 16.49 -6.82 3.52
C LEU A 196 15.99 -7.98 2.64
N LYS A 197 16.88 -8.71 1.99
CA LYS A 197 16.52 -9.86 1.12
C LYS A 197 15.64 -10.90 1.80
N GLN A 198 15.82 -11.09 3.10
CA GLN A 198 15.02 -12.05 3.88
C GLN A 198 13.54 -11.68 3.94
N TYR A 199 13.21 -10.39 3.78
CA TYR A 199 11.84 -9.86 3.84
C TYR A 199 11.15 -9.80 2.46
N ARG A 200 11.76 -10.32 1.41
CA ARG A 200 11.20 -10.33 0.06
C ARG A 200 11.20 -11.76 -0.51
N PRO A 201 10.16 -12.19 -1.25
CA PRO A 201 10.25 -13.39 -2.08
C PRO A 201 11.43 -13.26 -3.06
N LYS A 202 12.04 -14.39 -3.43
CA LYS A 202 12.98 -14.35 -4.55
C LYS A 202 12.27 -13.78 -5.77
N CYS A 203 12.98 -12.95 -6.51
CA CYS A 203 12.39 -12.20 -7.60
C CYS A 203 13.31 -12.16 -8.81
N MET A 204 12.73 -12.14 -9.99
CA MET A 204 13.41 -11.98 -11.27
C MET A 204 12.63 -11.05 -12.18
N VAL A 205 13.27 -9.98 -12.65
CA VAL A 205 12.72 -9.11 -13.70
C VAL A 205 13.04 -9.72 -15.07
N CYS A 206 12.01 -9.85 -15.91
CA CYS A 206 12.08 -10.42 -17.24
C CYS A 206 11.60 -9.40 -18.29
N TYR A 207 12.13 -9.50 -19.53
CA TYR A 207 11.60 -8.75 -20.67
C TYR A 207 10.34 -9.43 -21.22
N LYS A 208 9.37 -8.66 -21.68
CA LYS A 208 8.14 -9.13 -22.35
C LYS A 208 8.47 -9.67 -23.77
N ARG A 209 9.38 -10.61 -23.83
CA ARG A 209 9.77 -11.29 -25.06
C ARG A 209 9.88 -12.78 -24.81
N TYR A 210 8.97 -13.56 -25.37
CA TYR A 210 9.02 -15.00 -25.27
C TYR A 210 10.24 -15.57 -26.00
N ARG A 211 10.89 -16.52 -25.35
CA ARG A 211 11.94 -17.39 -25.92
C ARG A 211 11.78 -18.77 -25.29
N LYS A 212 11.97 -19.82 -26.07
CA LYS A 212 11.90 -21.24 -25.59
C LYS A 212 12.76 -21.53 -24.36
N SER A 213 13.83 -20.75 -24.13
CA SER A 213 14.70 -20.87 -22.94
C SER A 213 14.25 -20.05 -21.74
N LEU A 214 13.20 -19.24 -21.85
CA LEU A 214 12.82 -18.29 -20.80
C LEU A 214 12.36 -19.02 -19.53
N ALA A 215 11.46 -19.97 -19.64
CA ALA A 215 10.99 -20.77 -18.50
C ALA A 215 12.15 -21.53 -17.84
N LYS A 216 12.99 -22.20 -18.62
CA LYS A 216 14.18 -22.90 -18.11
C LYS A 216 15.12 -21.97 -17.35
N LYS A 217 15.31 -20.73 -17.84
CA LYS A 217 16.13 -19.70 -17.16
C LYS A 217 15.52 -19.28 -15.84
N ILE A 218 14.19 -19.06 -15.79
CA ILE A 218 13.47 -18.67 -14.55
C ILE A 218 13.59 -19.82 -13.53
N ILE A 219 13.24 -21.03 -13.91
CA ILE A 219 13.31 -22.23 -13.04
C ILE A 219 14.72 -22.42 -12.48
N GLY A 220 15.73 -22.36 -13.34
CA GLY A 220 17.13 -22.57 -12.94
C GLY A 220 17.65 -21.52 -11.96
N ARG A 221 17.15 -20.25 -12.05
CA ARG A 221 17.55 -19.16 -11.17
C ARG A 221 16.80 -19.16 -9.86
N MET A 222 15.51 -19.42 -9.88
CA MET A 222 14.64 -19.28 -8.71
C MET A 222 14.59 -20.55 -7.87
N LYS A 223 14.69 -21.74 -8.50
CA LYS A 223 14.70 -23.05 -7.84
C LYS A 223 13.51 -23.26 -6.90
N CYS A 224 12.32 -22.96 -7.39
CA CYS A 224 11.04 -23.20 -6.72
C CYS A 224 10.06 -23.88 -7.66
N ASP A 225 9.00 -24.46 -7.13
CA ASP A 225 8.03 -25.26 -7.91
C ASP A 225 6.79 -24.47 -8.31
N MET A 226 6.57 -23.29 -7.68
CA MET A 226 5.44 -22.42 -7.98
C MET A 226 5.89 -20.96 -8.06
N PHE A 227 5.34 -20.23 -9.02
CA PHE A 227 5.71 -18.86 -9.37
C PHE A 227 4.50 -17.94 -9.37
N VAL A 228 4.76 -16.67 -9.14
CA VAL A 228 3.79 -15.57 -9.29
C VAL A 228 4.31 -14.61 -10.36
N ILE A 229 3.59 -14.51 -11.47
CA ILE A 229 3.95 -13.63 -12.59
C ILE A 229 3.10 -12.36 -12.47
N LYS A 230 3.74 -11.18 -12.51
CA LYS A 230 3.08 -9.89 -12.30
C LYS A 230 3.52 -8.85 -13.34
N PRO A 231 2.60 -8.06 -13.91
CA PRO A 231 2.97 -6.82 -14.61
C PRO A 231 3.58 -5.83 -13.62
N LEU A 232 4.47 -4.94 -14.08
CA LEU A 232 5.16 -4.00 -13.17
C LEU A 232 4.23 -2.99 -12.54
N ASN A 233 3.30 -2.42 -13.31
CA ASN A 233 2.48 -1.28 -12.89
C ASN A 233 1.00 -1.62 -12.63
N ALA A 234 0.62 -2.89 -12.68
CA ALA A 234 -0.76 -3.27 -12.39
C ALA A 234 -1.03 -3.18 -10.88
N GLN A 235 -2.21 -2.64 -10.56
CA GLN A 235 -2.72 -2.50 -9.19
C GLN A 235 -3.89 -3.46 -8.98
N TYR A 236 -4.31 -3.61 -7.74
CA TYR A 236 -5.51 -4.39 -7.37
C TYR A 236 -5.43 -5.88 -7.77
N GLY A 237 -4.26 -6.47 -7.75
CA GLY A 237 -4.09 -7.87 -8.16
C GLY A 237 -4.27 -8.15 -9.67
N LYS A 238 -4.50 -7.10 -10.47
CA LYS A 238 -4.74 -7.23 -11.91
C LYS A 238 -3.52 -7.78 -12.63
N GLY A 239 -3.75 -8.76 -13.50
CA GLY A 239 -2.68 -9.40 -14.26
C GLY A 239 -1.76 -10.33 -13.45
N ILE A 240 -2.04 -10.58 -12.17
CA ILE A 240 -1.29 -11.58 -11.38
C ILE A 240 -1.69 -12.99 -11.84
N ILE A 241 -0.69 -13.82 -12.08
CA ILE A 241 -0.87 -15.21 -12.50
C ILE A 241 -0.04 -16.11 -11.59
N PHE A 242 -0.72 -17.06 -10.94
CA PHE A 242 -0.08 -18.13 -10.19
C PHE A 242 0.11 -19.34 -11.11
N VAL A 243 1.30 -19.91 -11.15
CA VAL A 243 1.64 -20.97 -12.09
C VAL A 243 2.63 -21.95 -11.49
N THR A 244 2.44 -23.23 -11.76
CA THR A 244 3.39 -24.28 -11.40
C THR A 244 4.61 -24.27 -12.33
N LYS A 245 5.65 -24.98 -11.94
CA LYS A 245 6.87 -25.13 -12.74
C LYS A 245 6.58 -25.81 -14.07
N GLU A 246 5.67 -26.79 -14.08
CA GLU A 246 5.26 -27.57 -15.25
C GLU A 246 4.56 -26.69 -16.27
N ASP A 247 3.70 -25.77 -15.83
CA ASP A 247 2.87 -24.91 -16.68
C ASP A 247 3.54 -23.57 -17.03
N LEU A 248 4.74 -23.29 -16.48
CA LEU A 248 5.37 -21.99 -16.64
C LEU A 248 5.64 -21.62 -18.10
N ASP A 249 6.13 -22.56 -18.91
CA ASP A 249 6.46 -22.28 -20.33
C ASP A 249 5.21 -22.01 -21.16
N SER A 250 4.18 -22.82 -21.00
CA SER A 250 2.89 -22.65 -21.69
C SER A 250 2.22 -21.34 -21.31
N THR A 251 2.23 -20.98 -20.02
CA THR A 251 1.70 -19.72 -19.52
C THR A 251 2.48 -18.52 -20.09
N LEU A 252 3.81 -18.55 -20.05
CA LEU A 252 4.65 -17.49 -20.63
C LEU A 252 4.41 -17.33 -22.13
N LYS A 253 4.24 -18.43 -22.87
CA LYS A 253 3.90 -18.38 -24.29
C LYS A 253 2.54 -17.71 -24.49
N THR A 254 1.53 -18.10 -23.72
CA THR A 254 0.17 -17.53 -23.78
C THR A 254 0.17 -16.02 -23.52
N ILE A 255 0.83 -15.53 -22.46
CA ILE A 255 0.80 -14.09 -22.10
C ILE A 255 1.69 -13.23 -22.99
N LEU A 256 2.75 -13.79 -23.62
CA LEU A 256 3.74 -13.00 -24.39
C LEU A 256 3.58 -13.12 -25.91
N VAL A 257 2.93 -14.16 -26.41
CA VAL A 257 2.82 -14.44 -27.86
C VAL A 257 1.40 -14.64 -28.31
N ASP A 258 0.68 -15.57 -27.66
CA ASP A 258 -0.58 -16.07 -28.19
C ASP A 258 -1.78 -15.19 -27.81
N LYS A 259 -2.41 -14.62 -28.81
CA LYS A 259 -3.63 -13.83 -28.62
C LYS A 259 -4.93 -14.65 -28.61
N GLN A 260 -4.92 -15.96 -28.87
CA GLN A 260 -6.14 -16.75 -29.18
C GLN A 260 -6.22 -18.21 -28.65
N THR A 261 -5.46 -18.62 -27.63
CA THR A 261 -5.55 -20.01 -27.13
C THR A 261 -6.68 -20.23 -26.11
N PRO A 262 -7.21 -21.47 -25.94
CA PRO A 262 -8.24 -21.82 -24.94
C PRO A 262 -7.82 -21.54 -23.50
N GLN A 263 -6.54 -21.68 -23.16
CA GLN A 263 -5.99 -21.28 -21.85
C GLN A 263 -6.20 -19.78 -21.58
N ARG A 264 -6.36 -18.98 -22.60
CA ARG A 264 -6.69 -17.56 -22.50
C ARG A 264 -8.06 -17.32 -21.86
N ILE A 265 -9.03 -18.19 -22.04
CA ILE A 265 -10.38 -18.06 -21.45
C ILE A 265 -10.29 -18.20 -19.93
N LEU A 266 -9.47 -19.11 -19.41
CA LEU A 266 -9.24 -19.28 -17.96
C LEU A 266 -8.44 -18.11 -17.33
N LEU A 267 -7.66 -17.41 -18.13
CA LEU A 267 -6.83 -16.26 -17.73
C LEU A 267 -7.39 -14.92 -18.23
N SER A 268 -8.64 -14.86 -18.71
CA SER A 268 -9.19 -13.72 -19.48
C SER A 268 -8.99 -12.37 -18.80
N GLU A 269 -9.31 -12.24 -17.52
CA GLU A 269 -9.16 -10.99 -16.77
C GLU A 269 -7.69 -10.59 -16.58
N ALA A 270 -6.83 -11.56 -16.28
CA ALA A 270 -5.40 -11.31 -16.15
C ALA A 270 -4.76 -10.91 -17.48
N LEU A 271 -5.18 -11.56 -18.60
CA LEU A 271 -4.62 -11.33 -19.92
C LEU A 271 -4.99 -9.97 -20.50
N GLU A 272 -6.14 -9.42 -20.17
CA GLU A 272 -6.54 -8.06 -20.57
C GLU A 272 -5.49 -7.04 -20.11
N TRP A 273 -5.03 -7.18 -18.86
CA TRP A 273 -3.99 -6.30 -18.31
C TRP A 273 -2.63 -6.48 -18.95
N TRP A 274 -2.27 -7.70 -19.36
CA TRP A 274 -1.01 -7.97 -20.06
C TRP A 274 -0.98 -7.35 -21.45
N SER A 275 -2.11 -7.25 -22.12
CA SER A 275 -2.22 -6.65 -23.45
C SER A 275 -2.10 -5.12 -23.41
N HIS A 276 -2.52 -4.48 -22.31
CA HIS A 276 -2.53 -3.01 -22.17
C HIS A 276 -1.33 -2.47 -21.36
N ASP A 277 -0.53 -3.31 -20.71
CA ASP A 277 0.63 -2.85 -19.96
C ASP A 277 1.77 -2.42 -20.92
N PRO A 278 2.09 -1.10 -21.00
CA PRO A 278 3.10 -0.57 -21.91
C PRO A 278 4.54 -0.94 -21.52
N ASN A 279 4.75 -1.50 -20.32
CA ASN A 279 6.09 -1.86 -19.87
C ASN A 279 6.66 -3.01 -20.70
N GLY A 280 7.87 -2.86 -21.20
CA GLY A 280 8.60 -3.92 -21.85
C GLY A 280 9.13 -5.00 -20.91
N ARG A 281 8.77 -4.96 -19.63
CA ARG A 281 9.26 -5.87 -18.58
C ARG A 281 8.12 -6.35 -17.68
N PHE A 282 8.36 -7.46 -16.99
CA PHE A 282 7.49 -8.02 -15.96
C PHE A 282 8.33 -8.65 -14.85
N ILE A 283 7.69 -8.99 -13.74
CA ILE A 283 8.34 -9.60 -12.59
C ILE A 283 7.83 -11.02 -12.39
N VAL A 284 8.73 -11.92 -12.04
CA VAL A 284 8.42 -13.29 -11.59
C VAL A 284 8.94 -13.41 -10.17
N GLU A 285 8.06 -13.78 -9.24
CA GLU A 285 8.39 -14.02 -7.85
C GLU A 285 8.21 -15.50 -7.51
N GLU A 286 8.98 -16.01 -6.55
CA GLU A 286 8.65 -17.29 -5.95
C GLU A 286 7.32 -17.17 -5.21
N TYR A 287 6.49 -18.19 -5.32
CA TYR A 287 5.30 -18.27 -4.49
C TYR A 287 5.71 -18.60 -3.05
N VAL A 288 5.20 -17.83 -2.11
CA VAL A 288 5.38 -18.05 -0.67
C VAL A 288 3.98 -18.20 -0.05
N PRO A 289 3.66 -19.33 0.59
CA PRO A 289 2.38 -19.48 1.29
C PRO A 289 2.37 -18.72 2.61
N SER A 290 1.21 -18.22 3.01
CA SER A 290 0.96 -17.84 4.39
C SER A 290 0.68 -19.08 5.26
N THR A 291 0.72 -18.91 6.60
CA THR A 291 0.02 -19.87 7.47
C THR A 291 -1.44 -19.89 7.05
N PRO A 292 -2.04 -21.09 6.81
CA PRO A 292 -3.43 -21.17 6.45
C PRO A 292 -4.33 -20.52 7.50
N VAL A 293 -5.29 -19.73 7.05
CA VAL A 293 -6.26 -19.03 7.91
C VAL A 293 -7.57 -19.78 7.86
N GLU A 294 -8.05 -20.24 9.02
CA GLU A 294 -9.33 -20.92 9.13
C GLU A 294 -10.46 -19.90 9.35
N VAL A 295 -11.48 -19.96 8.50
CA VAL A 295 -12.71 -19.19 8.64
C VAL A 295 -13.88 -20.11 8.30
N GLU A 296 -14.82 -20.25 9.22
CA GLU A 296 -16.03 -21.09 9.06
C GLU A 296 -15.70 -22.55 8.62
N GLY A 297 -14.63 -23.11 9.19
CA GLY A 297 -14.19 -24.48 8.90
C GLY A 297 -13.47 -24.65 7.55
N LYS A 298 -13.19 -23.58 6.82
CA LYS A 298 -12.43 -23.58 5.58
C LYS A 298 -11.07 -22.95 5.76
N LEU A 299 -10.06 -23.50 5.09
CA LEU A 299 -8.67 -23.00 5.12
C LEU A 299 -8.37 -22.14 3.90
N PHE A 300 -7.80 -20.97 4.13
CA PHE A 300 -7.46 -20.00 3.08
C PHE A 300 -5.95 -19.67 3.06
N ASP A 301 -5.37 -19.54 1.86
CA ASP A 301 -4.02 -18.96 1.67
C ASP A 301 -4.10 -17.44 1.59
N ALA A 302 -4.34 -16.81 2.72
CA ALA A 302 -4.58 -15.40 2.83
C ALA A 302 -3.31 -14.56 2.57
N THR A 303 -3.51 -13.30 2.23
CA THR A 303 -2.46 -12.27 2.20
C THR A 303 -2.63 -11.39 3.44
N LEU A 304 -1.57 -11.26 4.22
CA LEU A 304 -1.55 -10.35 5.37
C LEU A 304 -1.44 -8.91 4.86
N ARG A 305 -2.35 -8.05 5.30
CA ARG A 305 -2.23 -6.60 5.13
C ARG A 305 -1.92 -5.95 6.46
N VAL A 306 -0.86 -5.15 6.47
CA VAL A 306 -0.45 -4.35 7.63
C VAL A 306 -0.65 -2.89 7.31
N ILE A 307 -1.18 -2.14 8.26
CA ILE A 307 -1.42 -0.71 8.18
C ILE A 307 -0.50 -0.01 9.18
N PHE A 308 0.23 0.97 8.73
CA PHE A 308 1.21 1.65 9.57
C PHE A 308 1.42 3.10 9.16
N ALA A 309 1.89 3.92 10.11
CA ALA A 309 2.55 5.17 9.81
C ALA A 309 4.06 5.03 10.01
N MET A 310 4.81 5.78 9.22
CA MET A 310 6.23 5.97 9.40
C MET A 310 6.51 7.47 9.56
N HIS A 311 7.35 7.82 10.52
CA HIS A 311 7.84 9.19 10.71
C HIS A 311 9.34 9.17 11.03
N LEU A 312 9.99 10.31 10.86
CA LEU A 312 11.36 10.48 11.33
C LEU A 312 11.34 11.02 12.76
N GLN A 313 12.08 10.36 13.64
CA GLN A 313 12.38 10.84 14.98
C GLN A 313 13.90 10.84 15.14
N ASP A 314 14.46 12.00 15.49
CA ASP A 314 15.91 12.18 15.60
C ASP A 314 16.70 11.73 14.34
N GLY A 315 16.08 11.95 13.17
CA GLY A 315 16.64 11.55 11.88
C GLY A 315 16.55 10.05 11.56
N GLN A 316 15.95 9.25 12.45
CA GLN A 316 15.76 7.82 12.26
C GLN A 316 14.30 7.49 11.92
N PRO A 317 14.04 6.55 10.99
CA PRO A 317 12.69 6.10 10.69
C PRO A 317 12.11 5.30 11.87
N HIS A 318 10.95 5.74 12.33
CA HIS A 318 10.11 5.05 13.32
C HIS A 318 8.80 4.59 12.68
N VAL A 319 8.36 3.39 13.04
CA VAL A 319 7.15 2.77 12.49
C VAL A 319 6.13 2.55 13.60
N THR A 320 4.93 3.08 13.41
CA THR A 320 3.76 2.81 14.25
C THR A 320 2.80 1.92 13.48
N VAL A 321 2.63 0.69 13.93
CA VAL A 321 1.67 -0.26 13.35
C VAL A 321 0.29 0.01 13.94
N PHE A 322 -0.68 0.36 13.09
CA PHE A 322 -2.07 0.60 13.51
C PHE A 322 -2.90 -0.67 13.59
N GLY A 323 -2.53 -1.67 12.80
CA GLY A 323 -3.17 -2.96 12.79
C GLY A 323 -2.74 -3.84 11.61
N ALA A 324 -3.19 -5.07 11.67
CA ALA A 324 -2.99 -6.04 10.60
C ALA A 324 -4.23 -6.95 10.49
N PHE A 325 -4.49 -7.43 9.27
CA PHE A 325 -5.58 -8.35 9.02
C PHE A 325 -5.28 -9.23 7.80
N TRP A 326 -5.91 -10.39 7.77
CA TRP A 326 -5.86 -11.30 6.65
C TRP A 326 -6.86 -10.88 5.57
N LYS A 327 -6.37 -10.69 4.36
CA LYS A 327 -7.19 -10.58 3.15
C LYS A 327 -7.40 -11.99 2.61
N LEU A 328 -8.62 -12.47 2.64
CA LEU A 328 -8.94 -13.82 2.18
C LEU A 328 -9.12 -13.85 0.67
N PRO A 329 -8.64 -14.88 -0.03
CA PRO A 329 -9.07 -15.18 -1.39
C PRO A 329 -10.56 -15.58 -1.42
N THR A 330 -11.13 -15.65 -2.61
CA THR A 330 -12.56 -16.02 -2.76
C THR A 330 -12.81 -17.50 -2.57
N HIS A 331 -11.79 -18.34 -2.65
CA HIS A 331 -11.86 -19.78 -2.56
C HIS A 331 -10.89 -20.33 -1.52
N ALA A 332 -11.30 -21.38 -0.85
CA ALA A 332 -10.47 -22.11 0.09
C ALA A 332 -9.39 -22.94 -0.62
N ILE A 333 -8.34 -23.33 0.11
CA ILE A 333 -7.21 -24.11 -0.44
C ILE A 333 -7.67 -25.43 -1.07
N ASN A 334 -8.69 -26.05 -0.54
CA ASN A 334 -9.18 -27.35 -0.98
C ASN A 334 -10.35 -27.27 -1.98
N ASP A 335 -10.74 -26.08 -2.41
CA ASP A 335 -11.78 -25.92 -3.45
C ASP A 335 -11.20 -26.38 -4.80
N ASP A 336 -12.03 -27.08 -5.60
CA ASP A 336 -11.65 -27.54 -6.95
C ASP A 336 -11.78 -26.39 -7.97
N VAL A 337 -10.84 -25.46 -7.91
CA VAL A 337 -10.78 -24.26 -8.73
C VAL A 337 -9.35 -23.94 -9.15
N SER A 338 -9.15 -22.92 -9.98
CA SER A 338 -7.82 -22.54 -10.44
C SER A 338 -6.93 -21.99 -9.32
N LEU A 339 -5.60 -22.11 -9.48
CA LEU A 339 -4.62 -21.52 -8.55
C LEU A 339 -4.85 -20.04 -8.33
N ASN A 340 -5.23 -19.29 -9.36
CA ASN A 340 -5.53 -17.87 -9.22
C ASN A 340 -6.68 -17.60 -8.25
N GLN A 341 -7.73 -18.43 -8.29
CA GLN A 341 -8.89 -18.27 -7.42
C GLN A 341 -8.59 -18.62 -5.95
N ILE A 342 -7.65 -19.57 -5.72
CA ILE A 342 -7.23 -19.99 -4.38
C ILE A 342 -6.26 -18.96 -3.75
N HIS A 343 -5.39 -18.35 -4.55
CA HIS A 343 -4.28 -17.52 -4.03
C HIS A 343 -4.45 -16.02 -4.22
N GLN A 344 -5.37 -15.60 -5.09
CA GLN A 344 -5.62 -14.18 -5.35
C GLN A 344 -6.60 -13.61 -4.32
N SER A 345 -6.08 -12.82 -3.39
CA SER A 345 -6.84 -12.24 -2.29
C SER A 345 -7.51 -10.89 -2.61
N TYR A 346 -7.57 -10.48 -3.87
CA TYR A 346 -8.25 -9.27 -4.31
C TYR A 346 -8.98 -9.49 -5.63
N GLN A 347 -10.28 -9.15 -5.65
CA GLN A 347 -11.07 -9.02 -6.86
C GLN A 347 -11.75 -7.65 -6.83
N TYR A 348 -11.67 -6.93 -7.95
CA TYR A 348 -12.05 -5.52 -8.06
C TYR A 348 -13.49 -5.20 -7.60
N ASP A 349 -14.42 -6.12 -7.79
CA ASP A 349 -15.86 -5.89 -7.59
C ASP A 349 -16.43 -6.56 -6.34
N ARG A 350 -15.61 -7.17 -5.48
CA ARG A 350 -16.09 -7.88 -4.29
C ARG A 350 -15.58 -7.22 -3.02
N ALA A 351 -16.44 -7.18 -2.00
CA ALA A 351 -16.04 -6.84 -0.65
C ALA A 351 -14.85 -7.70 -0.23
N VAL A 352 -13.79 -7.07 0.28
CA VAL A 352 -12.63 -7.79 0.78
C VAL A 352 -13.08 -8.62 1.98
N MET A 353 -13.10 -9.94 1.84
CA MET A 353 -13.26 -10.82 2.98
C MET A 353 -12.01 -10.70 3.84
N SER A 354 -12.18 -10.42 5.12
CA SER A 354 -11.11 -10.21 6.07
C SER A 354 -11.28 -11.07 7.32
N ALA A 355 -10.17 -11.51 7.86
CA ALA A 355 -10.12 -12.19 9.15
C ALA A 355 -9.10 -11.49 10.07
N PRO A 356 -9.34 -11.49 11.39
CA PRO A 356 -8.40 -10.90 12.34
C PRO A 356 -7.10 -11.71 12.38
N LEU A 357 -6.01 -11.03 12.76
CA LEU A 357 -4.77 -11.68 13.14
C LEU A 357 -4.83 -11.96 14.66
N ASP A 358 -4.40 -13.14 15.08
CA ASP A 358 -4.31 -13.47 16.50
C ASP A 358 -3.21 -12.67 17.22
N ASP A 359 -3.33 -12.53 18.53
CA ASP A 359 -2.44 -11.67 19.32
C ASP A 359 -0.98 -12.15 19.31
N GLU A 360 -0.72 -13.45 19.33
CA GLU A 360 0.64 -14.01 19.29
C GLU A 360 1.29 -13.70 17.93
N SER A 361 0.58 -13.92 16.85
CA SER A 361 1.00 -13.57 15.50
C SER A 361 1.24 -12.07 15.35
N LEU A 362 0.39 -11.23 15.97
CA LEU A 362 0.55 -9.77 15.93
C LEU A 362 1.83 -9.33 16.63
N VAL A 363 2.14 -9.85 17.82
CA VAL A 363 3.39 -9.55 18.55
C VAL A 363 4.61 -9.95 17.72
N ARG A 364 4.61 -11.17 17.17
CA ARG A 364 5.70 -11.65 16.32
C ARG A 364 5.86 -10.80 15.04
N LEU A 365 4.75 -10.42 14.44
CA LEU A 365 4.72 -9.53 13.27
C LEU A 365 5.33 -8.17 13.58
N GLN A 366 4.96 -7.55 14.71
CA GLN A 366 5.50 -6.25 15.12
C GLN A 366 7.03 -6.27 15.24
N VAL A 367 7.61 -7.31 15.83
CA VAL A 367 9.08 -7.46 15.91
C VAL A 367 9.72 -7.48 14.52
N LEU A 368 9.15 -8.24 13.59
CA LEU A 368 9.68 -8.32 12.22
C LEU A 368 9.53 -7.00 11.45
N LEU A 369 8.43 -6.27 11.67
CA LEU A 369 8.20 -4.99 11.04
C LEU A 369 9.12 -3.89 11.59
N GLN A 370 9.37 -3.88 12.89
CA GLN A 370 10.31 -2.95 13.51
C GLN A 370 11.76 -3.18 13.04
N ASP A 371 12.10 -4.40 12.64
CA ASP A 371 13.40 -4.66 12.01
C ASP A 371 13.42 -4.28 10.52
N ALA A 372 12.37 -4.60 9.77
CA ALA A 372 12.36 -4.46 8.32
C ALA A 372 12.06 -3.04 7.85
N LEU A 373 10.95 -2.44 8.32
CA LEU A 373 10.42 -1.20 7.75
C LEU A 373 11.33 0.01 7.94
N PRO A 374 11.96 0.25 9.11
CA PRO A 374 12.90 1.36 9.25
C PRO A 374 14.05 1.30 8.24
N LYS A 375 14.61 0.12 7.99
CA LYS A 375 15.69 -0.08 7.02
C LYS A 375 15.24 0.19 5.59
N VAL A 376 14.04 -0.29 5.23
CA VAL A 376 13.42 -0.04 3.92
C VAL A 376 13.17 1.46 3.72
N TYR A 377 12.63 2.13 4.72
CA TYR A 377 12.36 3.57 4.64
C TYR A 377 13.63 4.42 4.60
N ALA A 378 14.67 4.08 5.35
CA ALA A 378 15.97 4.73 5.23
C ALA A 378 16.49 4.66 3.78
N LYS A 379 16.33 3.51 3.13
CA LYS A 379 16.69 3.34 1.71
C LYS A 379 15.80 4.18 0.78
N MET A 380 14.49 4.18 0.99
CA MET A 380 13.54 5.00 0.22
C MET A 380 13.91 6.49 0.29
N ILE A 381 14.21 7.00 1.48
CA ILE A 381 14.59 8.40 1.71
C ILE A 381 15.87 8.73 0.95
N ASN A 382 16.89 7.88 1.05
CA ASN A 382 18.16 8.09 0.35
C ASN A 382 17.97 8.11 -1.17
N GLU A 383 17.24 7.15 -1.75
CA GLU A 383 16.97 7.12 -3.18
C GLU A 383 16.14 8.33 -3.67
N THR A 384 15.21 8.81 -2.86
CA THR A 384 14.42 10.01 -3.19
C THR A 384 15.30 11.27 -3.17
N ASN A 385 16.20 11.39 -2.21
CA ASN A 385 17.14 12.51 -2.12
C ASN A 385 18.14 12.52 -3.29
N ASP A 386 18.69 11.36 -3.66
CA ASP A 386 19.61 11.23 -4.80
C ASP A 386 18.94 11.65 -6.11
N GLN A 387 17.66 11.30 -6.31
CA GLN A 387 16.89 11.74 -7.49
C GLN A 387 16.64 13.24 -7.51
N ARG A 388 16.44 13.89 -6.37
CA ARG A 388 16.28 15.34 -6.26
C ARG A 388 17.58 16.05 -6.63
N VAL A 389 18.73 15.57 -6.18
CA VAL A 389 20.05 16.12 -6.52
C VAL A 389 20.36 15.95 -8.01
N GLN A 390 20.04 14.80 -8.58
CA GLN A 390 20.23 14.53 -10.02
C GLN A 390 19.21 15.27 -10.90
N GLY A 391 17.95 15.39 -10.45
CA GLY A 391 16.88 16.11 -11.16
C GLY A 391 17.08 17.62 -11.23
N ALA A 392 17.83 18.20 -10.30
CA ALA A 392 18.26 19.60 -10.39
C ALA A 392 19.24 19.84 -11.56
N ASN A 393 19.83 18.77 -12.11
CA ASN A 393 20.78 18.84 -13.23
C ASN A 393 20.27 18.20 -14.53
N VAL A 394 19.06 17.62 -14.55
CA VAL A 394 18.49 16.96 -15.74
C VAL A 394 17.05 17.42 -15.91
N SER A 395 16.78 18.21 -16.95
CA SER A 395 15.43 18.38 -17.48
C SER A 395 14.86 17.00 -17.76
N LEU A 396 13.67 16.69 -17.17
CA LEU A 396 12.95 15.44 -17.33
C LEU A 396 12.99 14.98 -18.78
N PRO A 397 13.45 13.77 -19.09
CA PRO A 397 13.27 13.22 -20.44
C PRO A 397 11.77 13.17 -20.70
N GLY A 398 11.35 13.86 -21.75
CA GLY A 398 9.96 14.04 -22.10
C GLY A 398 9.20 12.73 -22.04
N THR A 399 8.18 12.70 -21.22
CA THR A 399 7.11 11.71 -21.32
C THR A 399 6.41 11.93 -22.64
N GLY A 400 6.93 11.34 -23.70
CA GLY A 400 6.26 11.23 -24.99
C GLY A 400 5.00 10.39 -24.83
N LEU A 401 3.94 10.99 -24.32
CA LEU A 401 2.58 10.49 -24.41
C LEU A 401 1.89 11.26 -25.55
N HIS A 402 2.14 10.84 -26.78
CA HIS A 402 1.19 10.96 -27.86
C HIS A 402 0.20 9.81 -27.78
N GLY A 403 -1.07 10.14 -27.60
CA GLY A 403 -2.15 9.17 -27.64
C GLY A 403 -3.41 9.72 -26.99
N SER A 404 -4.06 10.67 -27.70
CA SER A 404 -5.46 11.01 -27.49
C SER A 404 -6.32 9.77 -27.72
N VAL A 405 -7.02 9.31 -26.66
CA VAL A 405 -8.22 8.49 -26.82
C VAL A 405 -9.34 9.19 -26.10
N VAL A 406 -10.18 9.84 -26.91
CA VAL A 406 -11.55 10.22 -26.59
C VAL A 406 -12.32 8.91 -26.39
N ALA A 407 -12.89 8.72 -25.22
CA ALA A 407 -13.95 7.75 -25.00
C ALA A 407 -15.10 8.47 -24.30
N SER A 408 -16.12 8.72 -25.07
CA SER A 408 -17.50 8.99 -24.64
C SER A 408 -18.10 7.72 -24.00
N ILE A 409 -18.94 7.97 -23.02
CA ILE A 409 -19.94 7.18 -22.30
C ILE A 409 -19.47 6.74 -20.92
#